data_ad55a347370239bdd4bd0f57467eff99
#
_entry.id   ad55a347370239bdd4bd0f57467eff99
#
_cell.length_a   1.000
_cell.length_b   1.000
_cell.length_c   1.000
_cell.angle_alpha   90.00
_cell.angle_beta   90.00
_cell.angle_gamma   90.00
#
_symmetry.space_group_name_H-M   'P 1'
#
loop_
_entity.id
_entity.type
_entity.pdbx_description
1 polymer ?
#
loop_
_entity_poly.entity_id
_entity_poly.type
_entity_poly.pdbx_seq_one_letter_code
_entity_poly.pdbx_strand_id
1 'polypeptide(L)'
;MTWEVTNVPAGHGVEGFDVSPDGKEIWAANARDATVTVIDVPTKKVIQTLPIAVKGANRLKFTPDGKRVLISGLGAGAGGASLVVIDAASHKEVKQLNLGGGAAGILIAPDGSRAYVAVSTADKIAVLDLETLEVTGQIFAGKQPDGLAWVLHR
;
A
#
# COMPACT_ATOMS: atom_id res chain seq x y z
N MET A 1 -30.32 14.82 4.39
CA MET A 1 -29.42 13.95 3.61
C MET A 1 -29.31 12.65 4.40
N THR A 2 -29.78 11.54 3.87
CA THR A 2 -29.68 10.21 4.52
C THR A 2 -28.42 9.52 4.01
N TRP A 3 -27.63 8.99 4.94
CA TRP A 3 -26.47 8.17 4.62
C TRP A 3 -26.93 6.74 4.35
N GLU A 4 -26.71 6.26 3.14
CA GLU A 4 -26.91 4.86 2.78
C GLU A 4 -25.60 4.10 2.94
N VAL A 5 -25.62 3.00 3.70
CA VAL A 5 -24.46 2.14 3.92
C VAL A 5 -24.61 0.88 3.09
N THR A 6 -23.58 0.56 2.31
CA THR A 6 -23.48 -0.69 1.57
C THR A 6 -22.32 -1.50 2.12
N ASN A 7 -22.56 -2.74 2.56
CA ASN A 7 -21.52 -3.66 2.96
C ASN A 7 -21.02 -4.43 1.74
N VAL A 8 -19.72 -4.37 1.49
CA VAL A 8 -19.06 -5.13 0.41
C VAL A 8 -18.18 -6.18 1.09
N PRO A 9 -18.39 -7.48 0.83
CA PRO A 9 -17.56 -8.53 1.41
C PRO A 9 -16.13 -8.44 0.83
N ALA A 10 -15.14 -8.59 1.70
CA ALA A 10 -13.73 -8.63 1.35
C ALA A 10 -13.07 -9.85 2.00
N GLY A 11 -11.75 -9.97 1.93
CA GLY A 11 -11.00 -11.02 2.64
C GLY A 11 -10.93 -10.77 4.15
N HIS A 12 -10.18 -11.63 4.86
CA HIS A 12 -10.07 -11.55 6.30
C HIS A 12 -9.02 -10.53 6.76
N GLY A 13 -9.40 -9.76 7.78
CA GLY A 13 -8.54 -8.76 8.39
C GLY A 13 -8.24 -7.60 7.45
N VAL A 14 -9.29 -6.99 6.90
CA VAL A 14 -9.15 -5.75 6.11
C VAL A 14 -8.56 -4.67 6.98
N GLU A 15 -7.41 -4.14 6.57
CA GLU A 15 -6.67 -3.09 7.30
C GLU A 15 -6.68 -1.77 6.53
N GLY A 16 -5.84 -1.65 5.52
CA GLY A 16 -5.76 -0.45 4.70
C GLY A 16 -6.52 -0.57 3.39
N PHE A 17 -6.96 0.56 2.90
CA PHE A 17 -7.55 0.69 1.57
C PHE A 17 -7.17 2.02 0.93
N ASP A 18 -7.30 2.09 -0.36
CA ASP A 18 -7.19 3.34 -1.12
C ASP A 18 -8.11 3.30 -2.33
N VAL A 19 -8.42 4.47 -2.86
CA VAL A 19 -9.27 4.66 -4.04
C VAL A 19 -8.38 5.00 -5.22
N SER A 20 -8.63 4.38 -6.38
CA SER A 20 -7.93 4.74 -7.61
C SER A 20 -8.13 6.23 -7.93
N PRO A 21 -7.13 6.92 -8.50
CA PRO A 21 -7.22 8.35 -8.79
C PRO A 21 -8.39 8.75 -9.70
N ASP A 22 -8.90 7.83 -10.52
CA ASP A 22 -10.09 8.03 -11.35
C ASP A 22 -11.41 7.75 -10.61
N GLY A 23 -11.34 7.31 -9.34
CA GLY A 23 -12.49 7.04 -8.49
C GLY A 23 -13.28 5.77 -8.83
N LYS A 24 -12.78 4.90 -9.72
CA LYS A 24 -13.53 3.74 -10.17
C LYS A 24 -13.32 2.49 -9.34
N GLU A 25 -12.20 2.36 -8.68
CA GLU A 25 -11.84 1.18 -7.90
C GLU A 25 -11.46 1.54 -6.47
N ILE A 26 -11.81 0.65 -5.54
CA ILE A 26 -11.25 0.61 -4.19
C ILE A 26 -10.46 -0.68 -4.07
N TRP A 27 -9.20 -0.55 -3.64
CA TRP A 27 -8.37 -1.69 -3.31
C TRP A 27 -8.22 -1.80 -1.80
N ALA A 28 -8.48 -2.99 -1.25
CA ALA A 28 -8.46 -3.25 0.19
C ALA A 28 -7.47 -4.38 0.53
N ALA A 29 -6.55 -4.11 1.44
CA ALA A 29 -5.55 -5.07 1.89
C ALA A 29 -6.12 -6.02 2.95
N ASN A 30 -6.04 -7.32 2.72
CA ASN A 30 -6.52 -8.38 3.60
C ASN A 30 -5.33 -9.01 4.34
N ALA A 31 -5.06 -8.53 5.54
CA ALA A 31 -3.85 -8.85 6.30
C ALA A 31 -3.67 -10.34 6.59
N ARG A 32 -4.76 -11.04 6.91
CA ARG A 32 -4.72 -12.46 7.29
C ARG A 32 -4.61 -13.39 6.10
N ASP A 33 -5.14 -12.98 4.95
CA ASP A 33 -5.19 -13.82 3.74
C ASP A 33 -3.98 -13.59 2.83
N ALA A 34 -3.18 -12.54 3.06
CA ALA A 34 -2.15 -12.08 2.14
C ALA A 34 -2.71 -11.86 0.73
N THR A 35 -3.83 -11.15 0.65
CA THR A 35 -4.52 -10.81 -0.60
C THR A 35 -4.93 -9.35 -0.62
N VAL A 36 -5.33 -8.88 -1.79
CA VAL A 36 -6.00 -7.59 -2.01
C VAL A 36 -7.34 -7.84 -2.66
N THR A 37 -8.40 -7.23 -2.13
CA THR A 37 -9.71 -7.21 -2.75
C THR A 37 -9.85 -5.95 -3.59
N VAL A 38 -10.22 -6.10 -4.86
CA VAL A 38 -10.53 -5.00 -5.79
C VAL A 38 -12.03 -4.88 -5.92
N ILE A 39 -12.55 -3.69 -5.65
CA ILE A 39 -13.98 -3.38 -5.65
C ILE A 39 -14.25 -2.33 -6.72
N ASP A 40 -15.21 -2.60 -7.58
CA ASP A 40 -15.75 -1.62 -8.53
C ASP A 40 -16.70 -0.67 -7.82
N VAL A 41 -16.36 0.60 -7.81
CA VAL A 41 -17.13 1.65 -7.08
C VAL A 41 -18.54 1.84 -7.63
N PRO A 42 -18.74 1.96 -8.96
CA PRO A 42 -20.07 2.13 -9.54
C PRO A 42 -21.05 1.01 -9.18
N THR A 43 -20.60 -0.24 -9.26
CA THR A 43 -21.48 -1.41 -9.01
C THR A 43 -21.45 -1.87 -7.56
N LYS A 44 -20.49 -1.38 -6.75
CA LYS A 44 -20.26 -1.80 -5.36
C LYS A 44 -20.00 -3.31 -5.23
N LYS A 45 -19.33 -3.90 -6.21
CA LYS A 45 -19.04 -5.34 -6.27
C LYS A 45 -17.54 -5.60 -6.23
N VAL A 46 -17.17 -6.69 -5.59
CA VAL A 46 -15.82 -7.26 -5.74
C VAL A 46 -15.67 -7.76 -7.17
N ILE A 47 -14.66 -7.27 -7.86
CA ILE A 47 -14.34 -7.71 -9.23
C ILE A 47 -13.15 -8.66 -9.27
N GLN A 48 -12.27 -8.59 -8.26
CA GLN A 48 -11.13 -9.50 -8.17
C GLN A 48 -10.59 -9.59 -6.74
N THR A 49 -9.94 -10.72 -6.42
CA THR A 49 -9.09 -10.89 -5.25
C THR A 49 -7.71 -11.38 -5.72
N LEU A 50 -6.67 -10.62 -5.39
CA LEU A 50 -5.30 -10.84 -5.85
C LEU A 50 -4.47 -11.42 -4.71
N PRO A 51 -3.78 -12.56 -4.87
CA PRO A 51 -2.74 -12.96 -3.94
C PRO A 51 -1.55 -12.01 -4.05
N ILE A 52 -0.89 -11.73 -2.93
CA ILE A 52 0.30 -10.87 -2.87
C ILE A 52 1.40 -11.53 -2.03
N ALA A 53 2.66 -11.19 -2.34
CA ALA A 53 3.81 -11.77 -1.64
C ALA A 53 4.01 -11.23 -0.21
N VAL A 54 3.38 -10.11 0.13
CA VAL A 54 3.50 -9.49 1.45
C VAL A 54 2.56 -10.16 2.45
N LYS A 55 3.11 -10.60 3.58
CA LYS A 55 2.33 -11.11 4.72
C LYS A 55 1.93 -9.96 5.65
N GLY A 56 0.73 -10.07 6.25
CA GLY A 56 0.21 -9.02 7.12
C GLY A 56 0.06 -7.69 6.37
N ALA A 57 -0.55 -7.74 5.18
CA ALA A 57 -0.81 -6.57 4.35
C ALA A 57 -1.52 -5.49 5.17
N ASN A 58 -0.90 -4.33 5.32
CA ASN A 58 -1.33 -3.33 6.31
C ASN A 58 -1.85 -2.04 5.65
N ARG A 59 -1.06 -1.43 4.78
CA ARG A 59 -1.46 -0.22 4.05
C ARG A 59 -1.25 -0.41 2.57
N LEU A 60 -2.03 0.33 1.78
CA LEU A 60 -1.80 0.43 0.35
C LEU A 60 -2.05 1.87 -0.13
N LYS A 61 -1.37 2.23 -1.20
CA LYS A 61 -1.48 3.54 -1.83
C LYS A 61 -1.33 3.45 -3.34
N PHE A 62 -2.25 4.10 -4.06
CA PHE A 62 -2.07 4.37 -5.48
C PHE A 62 -1.02 5.45 -5.71
N THR A 63 -0.25 5.32 -6.78
CA THR A 63 0.52 6.45 -7.31
C THR A 63 -0.43 7.51 -7.88
N PRO A 64 -0.07 8.82 -7.86
CA PRO A 64 -0.95 9.88 -8.35
C PRO A 64 -1.39 9.72 -9.81
N ASP A 65 -0.57 9.06 -10.63
CA ASP A 65 -0.88 8.74 -12.03
C ASP A 65 -1.78 7.50 -12.21
N GLY A 66 -2.12 6.82 -11.10
CA GLY A 66 -2.97 5.63 -11.08
C GLY A 66 -2.35 4.36 -11.66
N LYS A 67 -1.07 4.38 -12.05
CA LYS A 67 -0.46 3.23 -12.72
C LYS A 67 -0.01 2.13 -11.79
N ARG A 68 0.31 2.46 -10.54
CA ARG A 68 0.88 1.52 -9.58
C ARG A 68 0.15 1.58 -8.24
N VAL A 69 0.15 0.46 -7.55
CA VAL A 69 -0.31 0.34 -6.16
C VAL A 69 0.84 -0.22 -5.33
N LEU A 70 1.21 0.49 -4.28
CA LEU A 70 2.18 0.06 -3.30
C LEU A 70 1.45 -0.57 -2.11
N ILE A 71 1.89 -1.73 -1.65
CA ILE A 71 1.27 -2.43 -0.51
C ILE A 71 2.36 -2.84 0.47
N SER A 72 2.25 -2.34 1.70
CA SER A 72 3.15 -2.68 2.80
C SER A 72 2.60 -3.81 3.64
N GLY A 73 3.48 -4.51 4.35
CA GLY A 73 3.09 -5.57 5.28
C GLY A 73 3.99 -5.69 6.48
N LEU A 74 3.35 -5.91 7.62
CA LEU A 74 4.02 -6.06 8.92
C LEU A 74 4.61 -7.45 9.14
N GLY A 75 4.14 -8.46 8.40
CA GLY A 75 4.52 -9.86 8.56
C GLY A 75 5.82 -10.26 7.84
N ALA A 76 6.68 -9.31 7.47
CA ALA A 76 7.97 -9.60 6.87
C ALA A 76 8.87 -10.25 7.92
N GLY A 77 9.00 -11.58 7.84
CA GLY A 77 10.07 -12.31 8.55
C GLY A 77 11.43 -12.04 7.91
N ALA A 78 12.49 -12.61 8.48
CA ALA A 78 13.85 -12.47 7.93
C ALA A 78 13.86 -12.88 6.44
N GLY A 79 14.17 -11.92 5.56
CA GLY A 79 14.24 -12.13 4.10
C GLY A 79 12.91 -12.02 3.34
N GLY A 80 11.77 -11.81 4.01
CA GLY A 80 10.47 -11.64 3.35
C GLY A 80 10.28 -10.26 2.74
N ALA A 81 9.34 -10.15 1.79
CA ALA A 81 8.94 -8.86 1.23
C ALA A 81 8.21 -8.01 2.28
N SER A 82 8.61 -6.76 2.41
CA SER A 82 7.95 -5.75 3.26
C SER A 82 7.03 -4.85 2.44
N LEU A 83 7.28 -4.75 1.16
CA LEU A 83 6.54 -3.93 0.21
C LEU A 83 6.44 -4.67 -1.12
N VAL A 84 5.26 -4.65 -1.72
CA VAL A 84 5.07 -5.04 -3.11
C VAL A 84 4.53 -3.87 -3.91
N VAL A 85 4.87 -3.84 -5.18
CA VAL A 85 4.34 -2.89 -6.15
C VAL A 85 3.56 -3.68 -7.20
N ILE A 86 2.32 -3.28 -7.43
CA ILE A 86 1.43 -3.88 -8.41
C ILE A 86 1.18 -2.87 -9.54
N ASP A 87 1.23 -3.32 -10.77
CA ASP A 87 0.73 -2.58 -11.92
C ASP A 87 -0.81 -2.59 -11.89
N ALA A 88 -1.42 -1.42 -11.78
CA ALA A 88 -2.85 -1.29 -11.54
C ALA A 88 -3.70 -1.75 -12.73
N ALA A 89 -3.20 -1.67 -13.95
CA ALA A 89 -3.95 -2.04 -15.15
C ALA A 89 -3.95 -3.56 -15.38
N SER A 90 -2.81 -4.22 -15.15
CA SER A 90 -2.69 -5.67 -15.35
C SER A 90 -2.94 -6.50 -14.10
N HIS A 91 -3.03 -5.85 -12.93
CA HIS A 91 -3.15 -6.49 -11.61
C HIS A 91 -2.00 -7.46 -11.30
N LYS A 92 -0.81 -7.23 -11.84
CA LYS A 92 0.36 -8.09 -11.62
C LYS A 92 1.38 -7.42 -10.71
N GLU A 93 1.98 -8.19 -9.83
CA GLU A 93 3.15 -7.73 -9.08
C GLU A 93 4.31 -7.45 -10.04
N VAL A 94 4.88 -6.25 -9.96
CA VAL A 94 6.03 -5.83 -10.78
C VAL A 94 7.32 -5.73 -9.97
N LYS A 95 7.22 -5.60 -8.65
CA LYS A 95 8.38 -5.53 -7.75
C LYS A 95 8.02 -6.03 -6.35
N GLN A 96 8.95 -6.76 -5.75
CA GLN A 96 8.94 -7.12 -4.33
C GLN A 96 10.19 -6.53 -3.68
N LEU A 97 10.03 -5.89 -2.53
CA LEU A 97 11.11 -5.20 -1.81
C LEU A 97 11.19 -5.69 -0.37
N ASN A 98 12.38 -6.11 0.02
CA ASN A 98 12.73 -6.32 1.42
C ASN A 98 13.34 -5.03 1.97
N LEU A 99 12.62 -4.36 2.86
CA LEU A 99 13.05 -3.11 3.48
C LEU A 99 13.82 -3.32 4.80
N GLY A 100 14.09 -4.57 5.15
CA GLY A 100 14.82 -4.95 6.37
C GLY A 100 13.93 -5.00 7.61
N GLY A 101 12.61 -5.08 7.45
CA GLY A 101 11.65 -5.18 8.55
C GLY A 101 10.22 -5.09 8.08
N GLY A 102 9.27 -5.29 8.99
CA GLY A 102 7.85 -5.12 8.71
C GLY A 102 7.51 -3.64 8.48
N ALA A 103 6.76 -3.37 7.41
CA ALA A 103 6.41 -2.04 6.97
C ALA A 103 4.92 -1.74 7.19
N ALA A 104 4.63 -0.52 7.63
CA ALA A 104 3.29 0.00 7.89
C ALA A 104 2.95 1.16 6.93
N GLY A 105 2.99 2.41 7.39
CA GLY A 105 2.56 3.58 6.64
C GLY A 105 3.28 3.78 5.31
N ILE A 106 2.53 4.22 4.31
CA ILE A 106 3.05 4.61 3.00
C ILE A 106 2.60 6.04 2.71
N LEU A 107 3.53 6.89 2.33
CA LEU A 107 3.28 8.24 1.83
C LEU A 107 3.94 8.41 0.48
N ILE A 108 3.18 8.85 -0.51
CA ILE A 108 3.71 9.16 -1.84
C ILE A 108 3.86 10.68 -1.95
N ALA A 109 5.00 11.13 -2.46
CA ALA A 109 5.22 12.55 -2.74
C ALA A 109 4.17 13.06 -3.74
N PRO A 110 3.68 14.30 -3.60
CA PRO A 110 2.63 14.83 -4.47
C PRO A 110 2.97 14.83 -5.96
N ASP A 111 4.25 14.90 -6.29
CA ASP A 111 4.77 14.83 -7.66
C ASP A 111 4.88 13.40 -8.20
N GLY A 112 4.60 12.39 -7.37
CA GLY A 112 4.70 10.98 -7.74
C GLY A 112 6.12 10.45 -7.91
N SER A 113 7.16 11.23 -7.58
CA SER A 113 8.56 10.82 -7.79
C SER A 113 9.06 9.79 -6.77
N ARG A 114 8.56 9.85 -5.53
CA ARG A 114 9.06 9.06 -4.41
C ARG A 114 7.94 8.53 -3.53
N ALA A 115 8.20 7.41 -2.89
CA ALA A 115 7.42 6.93 -1.76
C ALA A 115 8.29 6.86 -0.50
N TYR A 116 7.67 7.16 0.63
CA TYR A 116 8.22 7.04 1.96
C TYR A 116 7.46 5.92 2.67
N VAL A 117 8.18 4.91 3.11
CA VAL A 117 7.58 3.73 3.73
C VAL A 117 8.10 3.58 5.15
N ALA A 118 7.20 3.61 6.11
CA ALA A 118 7.54 3.40 7.52
C ALA A 118 7.86 1.92 7.75
N VAL A 119 9.13 1.61 8.00
CA VAL A 119 9.60 0.26 8.35
C VAL A 119 9.56 0.14 9.87
N SER A 120 8.36 -0.12 10.40
CA SER A 120 8.06 -0.03 11.84
C SER A 120 8.95 -0.90 12.71
N THR A 121 9.25 -2.12 12.28
CA THR A 121 10.08 -3.04 13.07
C THR A 121 11.58 -2.77 12.97
N ALA A 122 12.00 -1.81 12.16
CA ALA A 122 13.39 -1.41 11.95
C ALA A 122 13.65 0.08 12.26
N ASP A 123 12.69 0.76 12.91
CA ASP A 123 12.81 2.14 13.41
C ASP A 123 13.28 3.17 12.36
N LYS A 124 12.84 2.99 11.11
CA LYS A 124 13.26 3.83 9.99
C LYS A 124 12.14 4.06 8.97
N ILE A 125 12.34 5.04 8.11
CA ILE A 125 11.55 5.26 6.91
C ILE A 125 12.46 4.94 5.72
N ALA A 126 12.02 4.03 4.84
CA ALA A 126 12.68 3.78 3.56
C ALA A 126 12.20 4.80 2.53
N VAL A 127 13.12 5.31 1.72
CA VAL A 127 12.83 6.21 0.60
C VAL A 127 12.96 5.40 -0.69
N LEU A 128 11.86 5.28 -1.41
CA LEU A 128 11.76 4.54 -2.67
C LEU A 128 11.63 5.54 -3.82
N ASP A 129 12.46 5.40 -4.83
CA ASP A 129 12.26 6.04 -6.12
C ASP A 129 11.18 5.30 -6.89
N LEU A 130 10.15 6.01 -7.37
CA LEU A 130 9.00 5.39 -8.03
C LEU A 130 9.21 5.15 -9.53
N GLU A 131 10.24 5.71 -10.13
CA GLU A 131 10.61 5.41 -11.52
C GLU A 131 11.36 4.08 -11.60
N THR A 132 12.41 3.94 -10.79
CA THR A 132 13.29 2.75 -10.79
C THR A 132 12.79 1.62 -9.89
N LEU A 133 11.90 1.90 -8.94
CA LEU A 133 11.44 1.01 -7.88
C LEU A 133 12.60 0.49 -7.01
N GLU A 134 13.55 1.36 -6.70
CA GLU A 134 14.68 1.05 -5.85
C GLU A 134 14.71 1.92 -4.60
N VAL A 135 15.22 1.34 -3.50
CA VAL A 135 15.43 2.09 -2.26
C VAL A 135 16.66 2.97 -2.43
N THR A 136 16.45 4.29 -2.40
CA THR A 136 17.50 5.30 -2.62
C THR A 136 17.99 5.93 -1.33
N GLY A 137 17.33 5.68 -0.20
CA GLY A 137 17.72 6.23 1.09
C GLY A 137 16.91 5.73 2.25
N GLN A 138 17.30 6.18 3.43
CA GLN A 138 16.55 5.92 4.66
C GLN A 138 16.62 7.13 5.59
N ILE A 139 15.58 7.28 6.43
CA ILE A 139 15.47 8.32 7.45
C ILE A 139 15.22 7.62 8.78
N PHE A 140 16.00 7.95 9.80
CA PHE A 140 15.73 7.48 11.16
C PHE A 140 14.63 8.35 11.77
N ALA A 141 13.54 7.74 12.24
CA ALA A 141 12.32 8.45 12.63
C ALA A 141 11.80 8.04 14.02
N GLY A 142 12.69 7.72 14.94
CA GLY A 142 12.31 7.20 16.26
C GLY A 142 11.84 5.75 16.19
N LYS A 143 11.18 5.28 17.26
CA LYS A 143 10.76 3.88 17.38
C LYS A 143 9.40 3.65 16.73
N GLN A 144 9.28 2.55 16.01
CA GLN A 144 8.05 2.05 15.41
C GLN A 144 7.26 3.13 14.63
N PRO A 145 7.89 3.79 13.63
CA PRO A 145 7.17 4.74 12.81
C PRO A 145 5.99 4.05 12.10
N ASP A 146 4.85 4.76 11.99
CA ASP A 146 3.65 4.27 11.30
C ASP A 146 3.09 5.35 10.37
N GLY A 147 2.27 6.25 10.87
CA GLY A 147 1.61 7.27 10.07
C GLY A 147 2.57 8.32 9.52
N LEU A 148 2.41 8.67 8.25
CA LEU A 148 3.19 9.68 7.54
C LEU A 148 2.24 10.70 6.93
N ALA A 149 2.62 11.97 6.92
CA ALA A 149 1.85 13.03 6.29
C ALA A 149 2.77 14.00 5.54
N TRP A 150 2.27 14.52 4.43
CA TRP A 150 2.93 15.56 3.66
C TRP A 150 2.41 16.93 4.08
N VAL A 151 3.32 17.85 4.35
CA VAL A 151 2.98 19.25 4.66
C VAL A 151 3.47 20.12 3.51
N LEU A 152 2.53 20.79 2.85
CA LEU A 152 2.88 21.81 1.86
C LEU A 152 3.27 23.08 2.61
N HIS A 153 4.52 23.51 2.49
CA HIS A 153 4.91 24.87 2.89
C HIS A 153 4.25 25.87 1.92
N ARG A 154 3.46 26.77 2.50
CA ARG A 154 2.93 27.93 1.78
C ARG A 154 3.96 29.04 1.75
#